data_bbcffd7f6a8f81b0ed9246019f42a965
#
_entry.id   bbcffd7f6a8f81b0ed9246019f42a965
#
_cell.length_a   1.000
_cell.length_b   1.000
_cell.length_c   1.000
_cell.angle_alpha   90.00
_cell.angle_beta   90.00
_cell.angle_gamma   90.00
#
_symmetry.space_group_name_H-M   'P 1'
#
loop_
_entity.id
_entity.type
_entity.pdbx_description
1 polymer ?
#
loop_
_entity_poly.entity_id
_entity_poly.type
_entity_poly.pdbx_seq_one_letter_code
_entity_poly.pdbx_strand_id
1 'polypeptide(L)'
;METKTTVNNPVVTSKLQNPAFAWGLMALLAVIWGSSFILVKKSLAIFDAPQVGSLRIVAAFCFFLPFFLFNIKKIPLQKAHLFLLVGCLGNLFPAYLFSLAGSKLDSGVSGALNSTTPLFTLIVGGLFFGNIITKQQVFGIILGFVGALLLILAGTKGLQFNNYAFYVIAATVLYGFNLNITKKYITGLNLSPFLITAFIFMTIGPVAIVVLFTGDFMDKVTLPEAQLPLIYSVLLGVLGSAVAMVLFNKLIQVTSAVLASSVTYLIPIVAILWGILDGEAIQIQHFVGMGIILVGVYLVNKS
;
A
#
# COMPACT_ATOMS: atom_id res chain seq x y z
N MET A 1 -48.66 5.90 -20.62
CA MET A 1 -47.67 5.07 -21.35
C MET A 1 -46.30 5.58 -20.89
N GLU A 2 -45.81 5.04 -19.78
CA GLU A 2 -44.50 5.42 -19.23
C GLU A 2 -43.45 4.49 -19.76
N THR A 3 -42.53 5.01 -20.56
CA THR A 3 -41.38 4.29 -21.06
C THR A 3 -40.33 4.19 -19.94
N LYS A 4 -40.24 3.01 -19.31
CA LYS A 4 -39.11 2.65 -18.43
C LYS A 4 -37.83 2.56 -19.26
N THR A 5 -36.97 3.55 -19.20
CA THR A 5 -35.59 3.46 -19.67
C THR A 5 -34.80 2.60 -18.68
N THR A 6 -34.63 1.33 -19.05
CA THR A 6 -33.66 0.43 -18.39
C THR A 6 -32.27 0.93 -18.72
N VAL A 7 -31.58 1.52 -17.75
CA VAL A 7 -30.16 1.79 -17.82
C VAL A 7 -29.44 0.46 -17.73
N ASN A 8 -29.13 -0.12 -18.89
CA ASN A 8 -28.20 -1.23 -19.01
C ASN A 8 -26.78 -0.71 -18.65
N ASN A 9 -26.37 -0.88 -17.41
CA ASN A 9 -24.96 -0.83 -17.06
C ASN A 9 -24.30 -2.09 -17.63
N PRO A 10 -23.42 -1.98 -18.66
CA PRO A 10 -22.63 -3.13 -19.05
C PRO A 10 -21.66 -3.42 -17.90
N VAL A 11 -21.84 -4.55 -17.22
CA VAL A 11 -20.79 -5.18 -16.45
C VAL A 11 -19.69 -5.50 -17.47
N VAL A 12 -18.73 -4.58 -17.58
CA VAL A 12 -17.54 -4.78 -18.40
C VAL A 12 -16.72 -5.86 -17.70
N THR A 13 -17.00 -7.11 -18.03
CA THR A 13 -16.05 -8.21 -17.84
C THR A 13 -14.89 -7.94 -18.79
N SER A 14 -13.93 -7.11 -18.35
CA SER A 14 -12.69 -6.93 -19.08
C SER A 14 -11.96 -8.27 -19.05
N LYS A 15 -12.09 -9.05 -20.13
CA LYS A 15 -11.18 -10.17 -20.39
C LYS A 15 -9.77 -9.59 -20.27
N LEU A 16 -8.97 -10.14 -19.35
CA LEU A 16 -7.55 -9.82 -19.24
C LEU A 16 -6.93 -9.88 -20.64
N GLN A 17 -6.50 -8.74 -21.17
CA GLN A 17 -5.92 -8.66 -22.51
C GLN A 17 -4.65 -9.51 -22.62
N ASN A 18 -3.92 -9.71 -21.51
CA ASN A 18 -2.77 -10.62 -21.39
C ASN A 18 -2.62 -11.08 -19.93
N PRO A 19 -3.13 -12.28 -19.58
CA PRO A 19 -3.02 -12.81 -18.21
C PRO A 19 -1.56 -12.94 -17.72
N ALA A 20 -0.66 -13.38 -18.59
CA ALA A 20 0.76 -13.54 -18.23
C ALA A 20 1.41 -12.21 -17.85
N PHE A 21 1.08 -11.13 -18.55
CA PHE A 21 1.56 -9.78 -18.22
C PHE A 21 1.05 -9.30 -16.85
N ALA A 22 -0.24 -9.52 -16.55
CA ALA A 22 -0.81 -9.15 -15.26
C ALA A 22 -0.16 -9.92 -14.10
N TRP A 23 0.03 -11.23 -14.24
CA TRP A 23 0.73 -12.05 -13.25
C TRP A 23 2.20 -11.64 -13.07
N GLY A 24 2.89 -11.30 -14.17
CA GLY A 24 4.27 -10.78 -14.10
C GLY A 24 4.35 -9.46 -13.32
N LEU A 25 3.40 -8.52 -13.57
CA LEU A 25 3.32 -7.27 -12.79
C LEU A 25 3.03 -7.54 -11.31
N MET A 26 2.13 -8.47 -11.00
CA MET A 26 1.79 -8.83 -9.62
C MET A 26 3.00 -9.42 -8.90
N ALA A 27 3.73 -10.33 -9.52
CA ALA A 27 4.95 -10.91 -8.95
C ALA A 27 6.03 -9.84 -8.69
N LEU A 28 6.28 -8.96 -9.67
CA LEU A 28 7.24 -7.86 -9.52
C LEU A 28 6.85 -6.91 -8.38
N LEU A 29 5.57 -6.51 -8.31
CA LEU A 29 5.06 -5.66 -7.24
C LEU A 29 5.15 -6.33 -5.88
N ALA A 30 4.90 -7.64 -5.80
CA ALA A 30 5.04 -8.40 -4.56
C ALA A 30 6.49 -8.42 -4.06
N VAL A 31 7.46 -8.57 -4.96
CA VAL A 31 8.89 -8.50 -4.61
C VAL A 31 9.24 -7.09 -4.13
N ILE A 32 8.85 -6.04 -4.85
CA ILE A 32 9.17 -4.66 -4.49
C ILE A 32 8.53 -4.29 -3.14
N TRP A 33 7.23 -4.53 -2.96
CA TRP A 33 6.53 -4.14 -1.73
C TRP A 33 6.85 -5.07 -0.56
N GLY A 34 7.06 -6.37 -0.80
CA GLY A 34 7.49 -7.29 0.25
C GLY A 34 8.87 -6.94 0.79
N SER A 35 9.79 -6.49 -0.08
CA SER A 35 11.10 -5.99 0.33
C SER A 35 11.03 -4.62 1.03
N SER A 36 9.94 -3.86 0.87
CA SER A 36 9.80 -2.55 1.50
C SER A 36 9.80 -2.62 3.02
N PHE A 37 9.29 -3.70 3.63
CA PHE A 37 9.22 -3.84 5.08
C PHE A 37 10.60 -3.94 5.71
N ILE A 38 11.49 -4.75 5.13
CA ILE A 38 12.88 -4.85 5.63
C ILE A 38 13.66 -3.55 5.37
N LEU A 39 13.43 -2.87 4.25
CA LEU A 39 14.06 -1.57 3.98
C LEU A 39 13.63 -0.52 4.99
N VAL A 40 12.34 -0.47 5.39
CA VAL A 40 11.87 0.39 6.49
C VAL A 40 12.62 0.09 7.77
N LYS A 41 12.68 -1.19 8.18
CA LYS A 41 13.38 -1.62 9.40
C LYS A 41 14.85 -1.22 9.40
N LYS A 42 15.56 -1.42 8.28
CA LYS A 42 16.97 -1.02 8.14
C LYS A 42 17.18 0.49 8.13
N SER A 43 16.23 1.26 7.59
CA SER A 43 16.27 2.73 7.61
C SER A 43 16.09 3.28 9.03
N LEU A 44 15.29 2.62 9.86
CA LEU A 44 15.02 2.98 11.24
C LEU A 44 16.22 2.76 12.20
N ALA A 45 17.32 2.19 11.70
CA ALA A 45 18.55 2.06 12.49
C ALA A 45 19.15 3.44 12.88
N ILE A 46 18.93 4.46 12.06
CA ILE A 46 19.44 5.82 12.27
C ILE A 46 18.31 6.86 12.23
N PHE A 47 17.41 6.75 11.27
CA PHE A 47 16.34 7.73 11.07
C PHE A 47 15.10 7.35 11.87
N ASP A 48 14.40 8.37 12.41
CA ASP A 48 13.14 8.16 13.08
C ASP A 48 12.01 7.83 12.10
N ALA A 49 10.91 7.27 12.61
CA ALA A 49 9.78 6.88 11.78
C ALA A 49 9.22 8.02 10.90
N PRO A 50 9.05 9.26 11.39
CA PRO A 50 8.69 10.40 10.55
C PRO A 50 9.72 10.70 9.45
N GLN A 51 11.02 10.57 9.76
CA GLN A 51 12.10 10.80 8.79
C GLN A 51 12.09 9.73 7.69
N VAL A 52 11.97 8.45 8.06
CA VAL A 52 11.87 7.33 7.08
C VAL A 52 10.65 7.49 6.19
N GLY A 53 9.49 7.81 6.75
CA GLY A 53 8.27 8.07 5.98
C GLY A 53 8.44 9.25 5.03
N SER A 54 9.07 10.35 5.49
CA SER A 54 9.33 11.55 4.69
C SER A 54 10.36 11.30 3.60
N LEU A 55 11.49 10.65 3.90
CA LEU A 55 12.54 10.30 2.92
C LEU A 55 11.97 9.48 1.77
N ARG A 56 11.10 8.53 2.07
CA ARG A 56 10.41 7.71 1.07
C ARG A 56 9.59 8.58 0.10
N ILE A 57 8.82 9.54 0.62
CA ILE A 57 7.97 10.42 -0.20
C ILE A 57 8.82 11.44 -0.97
N VAL A 58 9.84 12.03 -0.32
CA VAL A 58 10.76 12.99 -0.95
C VAL A 58 11.54 12.34 -2.08
N ALA A 59 12.05 11.13 -1.91
CA ALA A 59 12.75 10.41 -2.98
C ALA A 59 11.83 10.17 -4.21
N ALA A 60 10.58 9.77 -3.97
CA ALA A 60 9.60 9.62 -5.05
C ALA A 60 9.23 10.97 -5.69
N PHE A 61 9.09 12.03 -4.90
CA PHE A 61 8.88 13.40 -5.38
C PHE A 61 10.02 13.85 -6.30
N CYS A 62 11.28 13.71 -5.86
CA CYS A 62 12.45 14.07 -6.65
C CYS A 62 12.55 13.25 -7.95
N PHE A 63 12.18 11.95 -7.90
CA PHE A 63 12.13 11.10 -9.08
C PHE A 63 11.15 11.62 -10.14
N PHE A 64 9.98 12.10 -9.76
CA PHE A 64 8.96 12.60 -10.68
C PHE A 64 9.12 14.07 -11.04
N LEU A 65 9.88 14.87 -10.27
CA LEU A 65 9.97 16.32 -10.43
C LEU A 65 10.40 16.74 -11.84
N PRO A 66 11.47 16.18 -12.45
CA PRO A 66 11.85 16.57 -13.82
C PRO A 66 10.73 16.30 -14.82
N PHE A 67 10.11 15.13 -14.74
CA PHE A 67 9.02 14.76 -15.63
C PHE A 67 7.77 15.63 -15.45
N PHE A 68 7.46 15.98 -14.21
CA PHE A 68 6.34 16.85 -13.89
C PHE A 68 6.51 18.24 -14.52
N LEU A 69 7.70 18.83 -14.45
CA LEU A 69 8.00 20.15 -15.02
C LEU A 69 7.77 20.17 -16.54
N PHE A 70 8.13 19.10 -17.26
CA PHE A 70 7.87 18.98 -18.71
C PHE A 70 6.39 18.77 -19.05
N ASN A 71 5.55 18.34 -18.09
CA ASN A 71 4.14 18.04 -18.30
C ASN A 71 3.18 18.93 -17.50
N ILE A 72 3.65 20.04 -16.97
CA ILE A 72 2.88 20.95 -16.11
C ILE A 72 1.55 21.41 -16.74
N LYS A 73 1.53 21.59 -18.06
CA LYS A 73 0.33 22.00 -18.82
C LYS A 73 -0.77 20.91 -18.85
N LYS A 74 -0.44 19.65 -18.55
CA LYS A 74 -1.41 18.54 -18.52
C LYS A 74 -2.08 18.35 -17.15
N ILE A 75 -1.74 19.19 -16.17
CA ILE A 75 -2.24 19.09 -14.82
C ILE A 75 -3.72 19.51 -14.80
N PRO A 76 -4.64 18.64 -14.36
CA PRO A 76 -6.02 19.04 -14.14
C PRO A 76 -6.15 19.76 -12.79
N LEU A 77 -5.75 21.04 -12.74
CA LEU A 77 -5.72 21.85 -11.50
C LEU A 77 -7.05 21.80 -10.73
N GLN A 78 -8.18 21.76 -11.43
CA GLN A 78 -9.50 21.61 -10.83
C GLN A 78 -9.65 20.30 -10.03
N LYS A 79 -8.83 19.28 -10.30
CA LYS A 79 -8.81 17.97 -9.64
C LYS A 79 -7.63 17.80 -8.67
N ALA A 80 -6.83 18.84 -8.44
CA ALA A 80 -5.65 18.78 -7.56
C ALA A 80 -5.99 18.28 -6.15
N HIS A 81 -7.16 18.66 -5.61
CA HIS A 81 -7.65 18.18 -4.32
C HIS A 81 -7.84 16.64 -4.29
N LEU A 82 -8.24 16.02 -5.42
CA LEU A 82 -8.37 14.56 -5.50
C LEU A 82 -7.00 13.87 -5.48
N PHE A 83 -6.00 14.44 -6.19
CA PHE A 83 -4.63 13.91 -6.17
C PHE A 83 -4.01 14.05 -4.78
N LEU A 84 -4.24 15.18 -4.10
CA LEU A 84 -3.82 15.38 -2.71
C LEU A 84 -4.48 14.35 -1.79
N LEU A 85 -5.80 14.18 -1.87
CA LEU A 85 -6.54 13.22 -1.05
C LEU A 85 -6.03 11.79 -1.25
N VAL A 86 -5.92 11.35 -2.52
CA VAL A 86 -5.41 10.02 -2.88
C VAL A 86 -3.93 9.88 -2.45
N GLY A 87 -3.14 10.94 -2.59
CA GLY A 87 -1.75 10.98 -2.13
C GLY A 87 -1.64 10.82 -0.62
N CYS A 88 -2.44 11.54 0.15
CA CYS A 88 -2.47 11.42 1.61
C CYS A 88 -2.90 10.03 2.06
N LEU A 89 -4.00 9.50 1.50
CA LEU A 89 -4.57 8.21 1.92
C LEU A 89 -3.78 7.00 1.40
N GLY A 90 -3.17 7.12 0.22
CA GLY A 90 -2.48 6.01 -0.43
C GLY A 90 -0.97 6.00 -0.26
N ASN A 91 -0.37 7.11 0.16
CA ASN A 91 1.09 7.21 0.22
C ASN A 91 1.59 7.92 1.48
N LEU A 92 1.18 9.17 1.75
CA LEU A 92 1.76 9.99 2.82
C LEU A 92 1.50 9.38 4.20
N PHE A 93 0.24 9.25 4.62
CA PHE A 93 -0.09 8.69 5.93
C PHE A 93 0.34 7.23 6.06
N PRO A 94 0.10 6.33 5.08
CA PRO A 94 0.62 4.97 5.16
C PRO A 94 2.14 4.90 5.30
N ALA A 95 2.91 5.78 4.64
CA ALA A 95 4.37 5.79 4.79
C ALA A 95 4.79 6.04 6.24
N TYR A 96 4.16 6.98 6.94
CA TYR A 96 4.41 7.23 8.37
C TYR A 96 3.93 6.08 9.26
N LEU A 97 2.74 5.55 8.99
CA LEU A 97 2.16 4.47 9.79
C LEU A 97 2.99 3.17 9.68
N PHE A 98 3.44 2.80 8.47
CA PHE A 98 4.32 1.65 8.31
C PHE A 98 5.71 1.87 8.93
N SER A 99 6.24 3.09 8.89
CA SER A 99 7.50 3.42 9.57
C SER A 99 7.36 3.34 11.09
N LEU A 100 6.24 3.83 11.66
CA LEU A 100 5.93 3.67 13.08
C LEU A 100 5.77 2.20 13.46
N ALA A 101 5.05 1.41 12.66
CA ALA A 101 4.92 -0.02 12.89
C ALA A 101 6.28 -0.73 12.87
N GLY A 102 7.10 -0.46 11.84
CA GLY A 102 8.42 -1.08 11.66
C GLY A 102 9.43 -0.78 12.75
N SER A 103 9.17 0.23 13.61
CA SER A 103 10.03 0.52 14.76
C SER A 103 9.94 -0.54 15.88
N LYS A 104 8.84 -1.34 15.94
CA LYS A 104 8.57 -2.30 17.01
C LYS A 104 7.89 -3.59 16.52
N LEU A 105 7.65 -3.71 15.24
CA LEU A 105 6.98 -4.85 14.64
C LEU A 105 7.89 -5.49 13.60
N ASP A 106 7.98 -6.81 13.62
CA ASP A 106 8.76 -7.57 12.64
C ASP A 106 8.25 -7.32 11.22
N SER A 107 9.17 -7.33 10.24
CA SER A 107 8.84 -7.07 8.84
C SER A 107 7.89 -8.13 8.27
N GLY A 108 8.06 -9.41 8.66
CA GLY A 108 7.16 -10.49 8.29
C GLY A 108 5.73 -10.28 8.80
N VAL A 109 5.57 -9.85 10.07
CA VAL A 109 4.24 -9.56 10.68
C VAL A 109 3.59 -8.36 10.00
N SER A 110 4.36 -7.28 9.76
CA SER A 110 3.87 -6.09 9.05
C SER A 110 3.36 -6.43 7.65
N GLY A 111 4.12 -7.25 6.90
CA GLY A 111 3.73 -7.73 5.58
C GLY A 111 2.47 -8.61 5.60
N ALA A 112 2.37 -9.51 6.59
CA ALA A 112 1.20 -10.37 6.74
C ALA A 112 -0.06 -9.56 7.11
N LEU A 113 0.03 -8.62 8.04
CA LEU A 113 -1.09 -7.72 8.39
C LEU A 113 -1.51 -6.82 7.21
N ASN A 114 -0.56 -6.39 6.37
CA ASN A 114 -0.88 -5.63 5.17
C ASN A 114 -1.81 -6.38 4.20
N SER A 115 -1.83 -7.72 4.26
CA SER A 115 -2.74 -8.55 3.45
C SER A 115 -4.22 -8.39 3.83
N THR A 116 -4.55 -7.67 4.91
CA THR A 116 -5.94 -7.30 5.24
C THR A 116 -6.47 -6.16 4.35
N THR A 117 -5.63 -5.52 3.54
CA THR A 117 -6.03 -4.42 2.64
C THR A 117 -7.27 -4.72 1.79
N PRO A 118 -7.43 -5.89 1.13
CA PRO A 118 -8.64 -6.20 0.36
C PRO A 118 -9.90 -6.27 1.21
N LEU A 119 -9.79 -6.71 2.48
CA LEU A 119 -10.91 -6.76 3.41
C LEU A 119 -11.44 -5.35 3.68
N PHE A 120 -10.53 -4.41 4.01
CA PHE A 120 -10.90 -3.01 4.23
C PHE A 120 -11.34 -2.32 2.95
N THR A 121 -10.76 -2.68 1.79
CA THR A 121 -11.22 -2.16 0.50
C THR A 121 -12.68 -2.53 0.24
N LEU A 122 -13.08 -3.75 0.55
CA LEU A 122 -14.46 -4.21 0.41
C LEU A 122 -15.39 -3.54 1.43
N ILE A 123 -14.98 -3.47 2.70
CA ILE A 123 -15.78 -2.84 3.77
C ILE A 123 -16.04 -1.36 3.44
N VAL A 124 -14.98 -0.62 3.11
CA VAL A 124 -15.08 0.79 2.72
C VAL A 124 -15.94 0.94 1.46
N GLY A 125 -15.74 0.04 0.48
CA GLY A 125 -16.55 0.01 -0.75
C GLY A 125 -18.04 -0.18 -0.48
N GLY A 126 -18.41 -1.07 0.44
CA GLY A 126 -19.78 -1.31 0.85
C GLY A 126 -20.40 -0.15 1.63
N LEU A 127 -19.67 0.37 2.62
CA LEU A 127 -20.20 1.40 3.53
C LEU A 127 -20.30 2.79 2.87
N PHE A 128 -19.33 3.16 2.02
CA PHE A 128 -19.20 4.54 1.52
C PHE A 128 -19.38 4.68 0.00
N PHE A 129 -19.30 3.58 -0.75
CA PHE A 129 -19.33 3.63 -2.22
C PHE A 129 -20.48 2.83 -2.83
N GLY A 130 -21.33 2.20 -2.00
CA GLY A 130 -22.53 1.49 -2.45
C GLY A 130 -22.25 0.13 -3.10
N ASN A 131 -21.09 -0.46 -2.85
CA ASN A 131 -20.78 -1.82 -3.32
C ASN A 131 -21.63 -2.83 -2.53
N ILE A 132 -22.25 -3.78 -3.23
CA ILE A 132 -23.01 -4.87 -2.58
C ILE A 132 -22.02 -5.89 -2.04
N ILE A 133 -22.13 -6.21 -0.74
CA ILE A 133 -21.32 -7.23 -0.08
C ILE A 133 -22.12 -8.53 0.03
N THR A 134 -21.59 -9.62 -0.51
CA THR A 134 -22.21 -10.95 -0.46
C THR A 134 -21.98 -11.62 0.89
N LYS A 135 -22.81 -12.63 1.24
CA LYS A 135 -22.64 -13.43 2.49
C LYS A 135 -21.28 -14.13 2.53
N GLN A 136 -20.77 -14.60 1.39
CA GLN A 136 -19.46 -15.23 1.30
C GLN A 136 -18.34 -14.22 1.62
N GLN A 137 -18.48 -12.97 1.16
CA GLN A 137 -17.54 -11.90 1.47
C GLN A 137 -17.56 -11.54 2.96
N VAL A 138 -18.74 -11.49 3.59
CA VAL A 138 -18.86 -11.27 5.04
C VAL A 138 -18.10 -12.35 5.81
N PHE A 139 -18.28 -13.64 5.43
CA PHE A 139 -17.55 -14.73 6.07
C PHE A 139 -16.03 -14.62 5.87
N GLY A 140 -15.58 -14.25 4.65
CA GLY A 140 -14.18 -13.99 4.36
C GLY A 140 -13.58 -12.84 5.20
N ILE A 141 -14.35 -11.76 5.39
CA ILE A 141 -13.96 -10.63 6.26
C ILE A 141 -13.75 -11.10 7.70
N ILE A 142 -14.72 -11.83 8.27
CA ILE A 142 -14.63 -12.34 9.65
C ILE A 142 -13.39 -13.23 9.80
N LEU A 143 -13.19 -14.17 8.88
CA LEU A 143 -12.04 -15.06 8.90
C LEU A 143 -10.72 -14.29 8.81
N GLY A 144 -10.64 -13.30 7.94
CA GLY A 144 -9.45 -12.45 7.81
C GLY A 144 -9.12 -11.66 9.08
N PHE A 145 -10.14 -11.17 9.80
CA PHE A 145 -9.93 -10.50 11.09
C PHE A 145 -9.49 -11.47 12.19
N VAL A 146 -9.96 -12.69 12.20
CA VAL A 146 -9.47 -13.73 13.14
C VAL A 146 -7.98 -13.97 12.89
N GLY A 147 -7.55 -14.11 11.64
CA GLY A 147 -6.14 -14.26 11.30
C GLY A 147 -5.29 -13.04 11.69
N ALA A 148 -5.80 -11.83 11.47
CA ALA A 148 -5.12 -10.60 11.87
C ALA A 148 -4.97 -10.51 13.40
N LEU A 149 -6.01 -10.88 14.15
CA LEU A 149 -5.96 -10.91 15.61
C LEU A 149 -4.91 -11.91 16.13
N LEU A 150 -4.81 -13.09 15.51
CA LEU A 150 -3.75 -14.06 15.86
C LEU A 150 -2.35 -13.48 15.64
N LEU A 151 -2.13 -12.73 14.55
CA LEU A 151 -0.85 -12.06 14.30
C LEU A 151 -0.55 -10.95 15.32
N ILE A 152 -1.56 -10.17 15.69
CA ILE A 152 -1.41 -9.09 16.70
C ILE A 152 -1.03 -9.66 18.06
N LEU A 153 -1.55 -10.84 18.37
CA LEU A 153 -1.31 -11.54 19.65
C LEU A 153 -0.05 -12.44 19.61
N ALA A 154 0.51 -12.71 18.45
CA ALA A 154 1.69 -13.57 18.31
C ALA A 154 2.95 -12.83 18.78
N GLY A 155 3.39 -13.12 20.00
CA GLY A 155 4.66 -12.61 20.56
C GLY A 155 5.68 -13.72 20.82
N THR A 156 6.95 -13.37 20.92
CA THR A 156 8.07 -14.32 21.14
C THR A 156 7.99 -15.08 22.46
N LYS A 157 7.25 -14.56 23.44
CA LYS A 157 7.05 -15.16 24.76
C LYS A 157 5.60 -15.62 25.01
N GLY A 158 4.86 -15.95 23.94
CA GLY A 158 3.44 -16.29 23.98
C GLY A 158 2.54 -15.19 23.43
N LEU A 159 1.23 -15.23 23.79
CA LEU A 159 0.29 -14.20 23.34
C LEU A 159 0.60 -12.86 24.01
N GLN A 160 1.18 -11.94 23.28
CA GLN A 160 1.47 -10.57 23.72
C GLN A 160 0.86 -9.58 22.74
N PHE A 161 0.10 -8.64 23.28
CA PHE A 161 -0.55 -7.61 22.47
C PHE A 161 0.45 -6.57 22.00
N ASN A 162 0.64 -6.45 20.67
CA ASN A 162 1.52 -5.46 20.09
C ASN A 162 0.71 -4.29 19.51
N ASN A 163 0.67 -3.16 20.23
CA ASN A 163 -0.07 -1.96 19.82
C ASN A 163 0.40 -1.39 18.47
N TYR A 164 1.64 -1.64 18.08
CA TYR A 164 2.18 -1.14 16.80
C TYR A 164 1.53 -1.79 15.58
N ALA A 165 0.90 -2.96 15.76
CA ALA A 165 0.10 -3.59 14.69
C ALA A 165 -1.08 -2.72 14.25
N PHE A 166 -1.64 -1.87 15.13
CA PHE A 166 -2.73 -0.96 14.77
C PHE A 166 -2.30 0.08 13.75
N TYR A 167 -1.04 0.48 13.68
CA TYR A 167 -0.57 1.37 12.62
C TYR A 167 -0.67 0.70 11.25
N VAL A 168 -0.37 -0.59 11.14
CA VAL A 168 -0.55 -1.35 9.89
C VAL A 168 -2.04 -1.44 9.55
N ILE A 169 -2.90 -1.79 10.51
CA ILE A 169 -4.34 -1.85 10.28
C ILE A 169 -4.89 -0.49 9.83
N ALA A 170 -4.49 0.61 10.49
CA ALA A 170 -4.88 1.95 10.06
C ALA A 170 -4.44 2.25 8.63
N ALA A 171 -3.21 1.89 8.25
CA ALA A 171 -2.72 2.05 6.89
C ALA A 171 -3.56 1.26 5.88
N THR A 172 -3.97 0.01 6.20
CA THR A 172 -4.79 -0.81 5.32
C THR A 172 -6.22 -0.26 5.15
N VAL A 173 -6.79 0.37 6.19
CA VAL A 173 -8.05 1.13 6.10
C VAL A 173 -7.90 2.30 5.13
N LEU A 174 -6.82 3.09 5.27
CA LEU A 174 -6.53 4.21 4.36
C LEU A 174 -6.37 3.74 2.91
N TYR A 175 -5.71 2.61 2.69
CA TYR A 175 -5.63 1.97 1.36
C TYR A 175 -7.01 1.59 0.83
N GLY A 176 -7.91 1.10 1.69
CA GLY A 176 -9.30 0.82 1.33
C GLY A 176 -10.02 2.06 0.77
N PHE A 177 -9.91 3.20 1.43
CA PHE A 177 -10.42 4.47 0.93
C PHE A 177 -9.73 4.91 -0.36
N ASN A 178 -8.40 4.89 -0.37
CA ASN A 178 -7.60 5.27 -1.55
C ASN A 178 -8.01 4.50 -2.81
N LEU A 179 -8.13 3.18 -2.73
CA LEU A 179 -8.46 2.33 -3.88
C LEU A 179 -9.87 2.63 -4.42
N ASN A 180 -10.86 2.80 -3.54
CA ASN A 180 -12.22 3.12 -3.95
C ASN A 180 -12.33 4.52 -4.56
N ILE A 181 -11.65 5.53 -3.98
CA ILE A 181 -11.60 6.90 -4.50
C ILE A 181 -10.88 6.93 -5.85
N THR A 182 -9.73 6.28 -5.97
CA THR A 182 -8.95 6.19 -7.22
C THR A 182 -9.80 5.57 -8.33
N LYS A 183 -10.47 4.45 -8.05
CA LYS A 183 -11.35 3.79 -9.02
C LYS A 183 -12.48 4.70 -9.46
N LYS A 184 -13.15 5.38 -8.53
CA LYS A 184 -14.35 6.18 -8.82
C LYS A 184 -14.03 7.51 -9.51
N TYR A 185 -12.94 8.18 -9.13
CA TYR A 185 -12.71 9.58 -9.49
C TYR A 185 -11.43 9.84 -10.30
N ILE A 186 -10.43 8.97 -10.24
CA ILE A 186 -9.12 9.16 -10.90
C ILE A 186 -9.03 8.38 -12.20
N THR A 187 -9.49 7.11 -12.22
CA THR A 187 -9.36 6.23 -13.40
C THR A 187 -10.05 6.80 -14.64
N GLY A 188 -11.14 7.58 -14.46
CA GLY A 188 -11.89 8.22 -15.55
C GLY A 188 -11.26 9.50 -16.14
N LEU A 189 -10.11 9.95 -15.62
CA LEU A 189 -9.47 11.19 -16.09
C LEU A 189 -8.65 11.01 -17.37
N ASN A 190 -8.60 9.81 -17.98
CA ASN A 190 -7.83 9.50 -19.19
C ASN A 190 -6.34 9.91 -19.13
N LEU A 191 -5.76 9.89 -17.92
CA LEU A 191 -4.35 10.15 -17.69
C LEU A 191 -3.55 8.84 -17.69
N SER A 192 -2.30 8.91 -18.14
CA SER A 192 -1.40 7.75 -18.02
C SER A 192 -1.12 7.43 -16.55
N PRO A 193 -0.86 6.15 -16.20
CA PRO A 193 -0.47 5.75 -14.84
C PRO A 193 0.70 6.56 -14.29
N PHE A 194 1.64 6.89 -15.15
CA PHE A 194 2.81 7.69 -14.80
C PHE A 194 2.42 9.12 -14.40
N LEU A 195 1.55 9.79 -15.17
CA LEU A 195 1.06 11.14 -14.86
C LEU A 195 0.24 11.16 -13.58
N ILE A 196 -0.64 10.18 -13.37
CA ILE A 196 -1.41 10.04 -12.14
C ILE A 196 -0.47 10.00 -10.94
N THR A 197 0.54 9.12 -11.00
CA THR A 197 1.50 8.94 -9.91
C THR A 197 2.35 10.19 -9.70
N ALA A 198 2.84 10.81 -10.77
CA ALA A 198 3.60 12.06 -10.69
C ALA A 198 2.80 13.17 -10.00
N PHE A 199 1.54 13.37 -10.38
CA PHE A 199 0.68 14.39 -9.76
C PHE A 199 0.42 14.12 -8.28
N ILE A 200 0.21 12.85 -7.90
CA ILE A 200 0.09 12.44 -6.50
C ILE A 200 1.33 12.89 -5.72
N PHE A 201 2.53 12.51 -6.17
CA PHE A 201 3.75 12.84 -5.42
C PHE A 201 4.09 14.33 -5.44
N MET A 202 3.70 15.08 -6.47
CA MET A 202 3.84 16.54 -6.48
C MET A 202 2.96 17.23 -5.44
N THR A 203 1.80 16.67 -5.11
CA THR A 203 0.92 17.27 -4.07
C THR A 203 1.39 16.96 -2.65
N ILE A 204 1.95 15.79 -2.37
CA ILE A 204 2.36 15.36 -1.02
C ILE A 204 3.84 15.59 -0.73
N GLY A 205 4.69 15.70 -1.76
CA GLY A 205 6.14 15.88 -1.60
C GLY A 205 6.52 17.11 -0.76
N PRO A 206 5.96 18.30 -1.04
CA PRO A 206 6.24 19.49 -0.23
C PRO A 206 5.93 19.32 1.26
N VAL A 207 4.83 18.61 1.60
CA VAL A 207 4.48 18.30 2.99
C VAL A 207 5.54 17.41 3.62
N ALA A 208 5.97 16.36 2.90
CA ALA A 208 7.01 15.45 3.38
C ALA A 208 8.37 16.14 3.57
N ILE A 209 8.73 17.11 2.69
CA ILE A 209 9.93 17.92 2.85
C ILE A 209 9.86 18.72 4.14
N VAL A 210 8.76 19.40 4.40
CA VAL A 210 8.59 20.17 5.64
C VAL A 210 8.74 19.26 6.86
N VAL A 211 8.05 18.11 6.89
CA VAL A 211 8.14 17.16 8.01
C VAL A 211 9.57 16.62 8.19
N LEU A 212 10.28 16.35 7.10
CA LEU A 212 11.67 15.85 7.15
C LEU A 212 12.60 16.82 7.89
N PHE A 213 12.43 18.12 7.69
CA PHE A 213 13.29 19.15 8.27
C PHE A 213 12.78 19.72 9.60
N THR A 214 11.69 19.21 10.17
CA THR A 214 11.21 19.63 11.50
C THR A 214 11.96 19.00 12.67
N GLY A 215 12.77 17.96 12.43
CA GLY A 215 13.55 17.24 13.45
C GLY A 215 15.06 17.37 13.24
N ASP A 216 15.78 16.42 13.79
CA ASP A 216 17.25 16.32 13.78
C ASP A 216 17.81 15.63 12.52
N PHE A 217 17.08 15.64 11.40
CA PHE A 217 17.49 14.98 10.17
C PHE A 217 18.85 15.41 9.66
N MET A 218 19.12 16.74 9.70
CA MET A 218 20.39 17.28 9.22
C MET A 218 21.59 16.81 10.04
N ASP A 219 21.42 16.63 11.35
CA ASP A 219 22.46 16.11 12.22
C ASP A 219 22.71 14.62 11.93
N LYS A 220 21.62 13.84 11.76
CA LYS A 220 21.70 12.40 11.49
C LYS A 220 22.27 12.07 10.11
N VAL A 221 21.87 12.81 9.07
CA VAL A 221 22.29 12.50 7.68
C VAL A 221 23.78 12.68 7.45
N THR A 222 24.46 13.49 8.28
CA THR A 222 25.91 13.71 8.21
C THR A 222 26.73 12.62 8.89
N LEU A 223 26.09 11.72 9.67
CA LEU A 223 26.77 10.60 10.33
C LEU A 223 27.28 9.58 9.28
N PRO A 224 28.49 9.06 9.42
CA PRO A 224 29.01 8.04 8.51
C PRO A 224 28.11 6.79 8.43
N GLU A 225 27.47 6.42 9.53
CA GLU A 225 26.58 5.27 9.64
C GLU A 225 25.21 5.50 8.94
N ALA A 226 24.86 6.75 8.63
CA ALA A 226 23.61 7.09 7.98
C ALA A 226 23.58 6.73 6.48
N GLN A 227 24.71 6.49 5.84
CA GLN A 227 24.78 6.27 4.39
C GLN A 227 23.91 5.09 3.93
N LEU A 228 24.06 3.91 4.56
CA LEU A 228 23.26 2.74 4.19
C LEU A 228 21.76 2.91 4.52
N PRO A 229 21.36 3.36 5.72
CA PRO A 229 19.96 3.70 6.01
C PRO A 229 19.34 4.72 5.06
N LEU A 230 20.11 5.71 4.61
CA LEU A 230 19.67 6.69 3.61
C LEU A 230 19.43 6.02 2.24
N ILE A 231 20.38 5.18 1.79
CA ILE A 231 20.22 4.42 0.55
C ILE A 231 18.98 3.53 0.61
N TYR A 232 18.73 2.84 1.72
CA TYR A 232 17.53 2.02 1.90
C TYR A 232 16.25 2.87 1.82
N SER A 233 16.24 4.06 2.44
CA SER A 233 15.10 4.99 2.36
C SER A 233 14.88 5.51 0.93
N VAL A 234 15.95 5.82 0.19
CA VAL A 234 15.86 6.25 -1.22
C VAL A 234 15.36 5.12 -2.11
N LEU A 235 15.90 3.91 -1.96
CA LEU A 235 15.41 2.71 -2.68
C LEU A 235 13.93 2.46 -2.38
N LEU A 236 13.53 2.57 -1.12
CA LEU A 236 12.13 2.46 -0.71
C LEU A 236 11.25 3.51 -1.39
N GLY A 237 11.73 4.75 -1.52
CA GLY A 237 11.02 5.83 -2.20
C GLY A 237 10.93 5.62 -3.71
N VAL A 238 12.06 5.35 -4.36
CA VAL A 238 12.10 5.21 -5.83
C VAL A 238 11.43 3.92 -6.28
N LEU A 239 11.82 2.77 -5.73
CA LEU A 239 11.28 1.47 -6.15
C LEU A 239 9.92 1.21 -5.50
N GLY A 240 9.82 1.30 -4.17
CA GLY A 240 8.62 0.95 -3.40
C GLY A 240 7.47 1.94 -3.53
N SER A 241 7.76 3.21 -3.86
CA SER A 241 6.72 4.22 -4.01
C SER A 241 6.59 4.69 -5.46
N ALA A 242 7.64 5.23 -6.10
CA ALA A 242 7.49 5.80 -7.44
C ALA A 242 7.22 4.71 -8.49
N VAL A 243 8.15 3.77 -8.68
CA VAL A 243 8.04 2.73 -9.71
C VAL A 243 6.86 1.80 -9.43
N ALA A 244 6.75 1.31 -8.20
CA ALA A 244 5.67 0.39 -7.83
C ALA A 244 4.28 1.00 -8.03
N MET A 245 4.06 2.28 -7.69
CA MET A 245 2.77 2.93 -7.90
C MET A 245 2.43 3.12 -9.38
N VAL A 246 3.41 3.39 -10.25
CA VAL A 246 3.18 3.42 -11.70
C VAL A 246 2.74 2.04 -12.20
N LEU A 247 3.46 0.98 -11.80
CA LEU A 247 3.14 -0.40 -12.17
C LEU A 247 1.77 -0.82 -11.63
N PHE A 248 1.45 -0.44 -10.39
CA PHE A 248 0.16 -0.74 -9.77
C PHE A 248 -1.00 -0.01 -10.43
N ASN A 249 -0.85 1.29 -10.74
CA ASN A 249 -1.85 2.03 -11.50
C ASN A 249 -2.03 1.42 -12.91
N LYS A 250 -0.96 0.92 -13.54
CA LYS A 250 -1.05 0.16 -14.79
C LYS A 250 -1.82 -1.14 -14.59
N LEU A 251 -1.55 -1.88 -13.52
CA LEU A 251 -2.25 -3.12 -13.19
C LEU A 251 -3.75 -2.86 -12.99
N ILE A 252 -4.15 -1.80 -12.25
CA ILE A 252 -5.56 -1.43 -12.08
C ILE A 252 -6.24 -1.11 -13.42
N GLN A 253 -5.53 -0.46 -14.36
CA GLN A 253 -6.08 -0.13 -15.67
C GLN A 253 -6.33 -1.36 -16.54
N VAL A 254 -5.44 -2.37 -16.49
CA VAL A 254 -5.53 -3.58 -17.33
C VAL A 254 -6.29 -4.74 -16.67
N THR A 255 -6.67 -4.58 -15.39
CA THR A 255 -7.40 -5.57 -14.59
C THR A 255 -8.59 -4.93 -13.87
N SER A 256 -9.12 -5.60 -12.85
CA SER A 256 -10.05 -5.02 -11.88
C SER A 256 -9.31 -4.56 -10.63
N ALA A 257 -9.91 -3.65 -9.85
CA ALA A 257 -9.37 -3.24 -8.54
C ALA A 257 -9.20 -4.43 -7.59
N VAL A 258 -10.11 -5.40 -7.66
CA VAL A 258 -10.08 -6.65 -6.87
C VAL A 258 -8.88 -7.49 -7.26
N LEU A 259 -8.64 -7.72 -8.57
CA LEU A 259 -7.49 -8.49 -9.02
C LEU A 259 -6.17 -7.77 -8.74
N ALA A 260 -6.12 -6.44 -8.91
CA ALA A 260 -4.95 -5.65 -8.55
C ALA A 260 -4.62 -5.75 -7.05
N SER A 261 -5.64 -5.72 -6.18
CA SER A 261 -5.43 -5.88 -4.72
C SER A 261 -4.88 -7.26 -4.34
N SER A 262 -5.05 -8.28 -5.18
CA SER A 262 -4.53 -9.63 -4.94
C SER A 262 -2.99 -9.71 -4.91
N VAL A 263 -2.28 -8.67 -5.38
CA VAL A 263 -0.83 -8.51 -5.14
C VAL A 263 -0.50 -8.67 -3.65
N THR A 264 -1.39 -8.20 -2.77
CA THR A 264 -1.17 -8.25 -1.32
C THR A 264 -1.07 -9.67 -0.75
N TYR A 265 -1.49 -10.71 -1.49
CA TYR A 265 -1.33 -12.11 -1.07
C TYR A 265 0.11 -12.61 -1.22
N LEU A 266 0.82 -12.08 -2.19
CA LEU A 266 2.21 -12.47 -2.47
C LEU A 266 3.21 -11.70 -1.60
N ILE A 267 2.84 -10.51 -1.15
CA ILE A 267 3.70 -9.62 -0.33
C ILE A 267 4.21 -10.30 0.93
N PRO A 268 3.38 -11.02 1.76
CA PRO A 268 3.86 -11.64 2.98
C PRO A 268 4.91 -12.71 2.76
N ILE A 269 4.85 -13.43 1.64
CA ILE A 269 5.83 -14.45 1.30
C ILE A 269 7.22 -13.81 1.24
N VAL A 270 7.34 -12.71 0.51
CA VAL A 270 8.61 -11.98 0.36
C VAL A 270 9.02 -11.31 1.67
N ALA A 271 8.07 -10.71 2.40
CA ALA A 271 8.35 -10.06 3.69
C ALA A 271 8.87 -11.05 4.74
N ILE A 272 8.29 -12.25 4.83
CA ILE A 272 8.74 -13.31 5.73
C ILE A 272 10.12 -13.84 5.31
N LEU A 273 10.36 -14.03 4.01
CA LEU A 273 11.68 -14.45 3.53
C LEU A 273 12.76 -13.45 3.95
N TRP A 274 12.52 -12.16 3.80
CA TRP A 274 13.43 -11.12 4.27
C TRP A 274 13.58 -11.12 5.80
N GLY A 275 12.48 -11.34 6.54
CA GLY A 275 12.51 -11.46 8.00
C GLY A 275 13.40 -12.61 8.46
N ILE A 276 13.28 -13.81 7.84
CA ILE A 276 14.14 -14.97 8.13
C ILE A 276 15.61 -14.64 7.86
N LEU A 277 15.91 -14.01 6.70
CA LEU A 277 17.27 -13.62 6.34
C LEU A 277 17.86 -12.57 7.30
N ASP A 278 17.03 -11.75 7.90
CA ASP A 278 17.40 -10.74 8.89
C ASP A 278 17.47 -11.27 10.32
N GLY A 279 17.18 -12.55 10.55
CA GLY A 279 17.21 -13.18 11.87
C GLY A 279 15.98 -12.88 12.74
N GLU A 280 14.83 -12.50 12.12
CA GLU A 280 13.56 -12.32 12.86
C GLU A 280 13.07 -13.68 13.39
N ALA A 281 12.59 -13.68 14.64
CA ALA A 281 12.06 -14.88 15.29
C ALA A 281 10.64 -15.20 14.78
N ILE A 282 10.56 -15.83 13.62
CA ILE A 282 9.27 -16.21 13.02
C ILE A 282 8.76 -17.51 13.66
N GLN A 283 7.59 -17.42 14.29
CA GLN A 283 6.93 -18.53 14.97
C GLN A 283 5.84 -19.14 14.09
N ILE A 284 5.40 -20.34 14.46
CA ILE A 284 4.33 -21.05 13.74
C ILE A 284 3.02 -20.25 13.73
N GLN A 285 2.74 -19.45 14.78
CA GLN A 285 1.57 -18.59 14.86
C GLN A 285 1.53 -17.54 13.74
N HIS A 286 2.68 -17.04 13.29
CA HIS A 286 2.77 -16.12 12.18
C HIS A 286 2.30 -16.76 10.87
N PHE A 287 2.69 -18.01 10.61
CA PHE A 287 2.24 -18.77 9.44
C PHE A 287 0.75 -19.10 9.50
N VAL A 288 0.25 -19.49 10.68
CA VAL A 288 -1.17 -19.80 10.89
C VAL A 288 -2.03 -18.55 10.69
N GLY A 289 -1.69 -17.44 11.36
CA GLY A 289 -2.42 -16.17 11.22
C GLY A 289 -2.42 -15.67 9.79
N MET A 290 -1.27 -15.68 9.11
CA MET A 290 -1.16 -15.34 7.70
C MET A 290 -2.02 -16.25 6.82
N GLY A 291 -1.97 -17.57 7.01
CA GLY A 291 -2.77 -18.53 6.25
C GLY A 291 -4.27 -18.23 6.37
N ILE A 292 -4.74 -17.94 7.59
CA ILE A 292 -6.15 -17.60 7.84
C ILE A 292 -6.53 -16.29 7.13
N ILE A 293 -5.67 -15.25 7.18
CA ILE A 293 -5.90 -14.00 6.43
C ILE A 293 -6.03 -14.30 4.94
N LEU A 294 -5.08 -15.05 4.37
CA LEU A 294 -5.08 -15.36 2.94
C LEU A 294 -6.32 -16.12 2.49
N VAL A 295 -6.81 -17.08 3.31
CA VAL A 295 -8.07 -17.80 3.06
C VAL A 295 -9.26 -16.83 3.11
N GLY A 296 -9.32 -15.97 4.12
CA GLY A 296 -10.37 -14.95 4.25
C GLY A 296 -10.42 -14.02 3.02
N VAL A 297 -9.27 -13.53 2.60
CA VAL A 297 -9.18 -12.65 1.43
C VAL A 297 -9.45 -13.40 0.12
N TYR A 298 -9.06 -14.67 -0.01
CA TYR A 298 -9.45 -15.51 -1.14
C TYR A 298 -10.98 -15.63 -1.27
N LEU A 299 -11.68 -15.87 -0.15
CA LEU A 299 -13.14 -15.94 -0.13
C LEU A 299 -13.80 -14.62 -0.55
N VAL A 300 -13.22 -13.48 -0.13
CA VAL A 300 -13.67 -12.14 -0.52
C VAL A 300 -13.58 -11.93 -2.04
N ASN A 301 -12.53 -12.44 -2.69
CA ASN A 301 -12.28 -12.23 -4.10
C ASN A 301 -12.96 -13.24 -5.03
N LYS A 302 -13.38 -14.39 -4.52
CA LYS A 302 -14.00 -15.46 -5.33
C LYS A 302 -15.49 -15.22 -5.59
N SER A 303 -16.12 -14.29 -4.88
CA SER A 303 -17.59 -14.04 -4.94
C SER A 303 -17.98 -12.96 -5.95
#